data_bbab40989145080dcb27bb638c7738b7
#
_entry.id   bbab40989145080dcb27bb638c7738b7
#
_cell.length_a   1.000
_cell.length_b   1.000
_cell.length_c   1.000
_cell.angle_alpha   90.00
_cell.angle_beta   90.00
_cell.angle_gamma   90.00
#
_symmetry.space_group_name_H-M   'P 1'
#
loop_
_entity.id
_entity.type
_entity.pdbx_description
1 polymer ?
#
loop_
_entity_poly.entity_id
_entity_poly.type
_entity_poly.pdbx_seq_one_letter_code
_entity_poly.pdbx_strand_id
1 'polypeptide(L)'
;MIEELLPESVVAVEALRDDPLWDTPLHPEEEVLVARAVAKRRREFAAVRGCARSAMEKLGIPPRPVVSGERGAPQWPAGIVGSMTHCDGYCAAALVRATDLVSLGIDAEPHGPLPDGVGPSVFLPAETARLTRLAEQRPAVHWDRILFSAKESVYKAWFPLTHKWLDFSEADITLCPSPDGAPHGTLHAELLVPGPLVGGHRLQVLDGRWAARDALVTTTVVIPHPA
;
A
#
# COMPACT_ATOMS: atom_id res chain seq x y z
N MET A 1 1.49 -12.85 -3.02
CA MET A 1 2.68 -11.98 -3.20
C MET A 1 2.76 -10.93 -2.11
N ILE A 2 1.73 -10.09 -1.94
CA ILE A 2 1.71 -9.08 -0.87
C ILE A 2 1.54 -9.71 0.52
N GLU A 3 0.84 -10.84 0.63
CA GLU A 3 0.64 -11.59 1.86
C GLU A 3 1.97 -11.96 2.55
N GLU A 4 3.00 -12.32 1.77
CA GLU A 4 4.32 -12.71 2.29
C GLU A 4 5.10 -11.54 2.92
N LEU A 5 4.69 -10.30 2.63
CA LEU A 5 5.28 -9.10 3.20
C LEU A 5 4.60 -8.64 4.50
N LEU A 6 3.48 -9.27 4.87
CA LEU A 6 2.63 -8.87 5.98
C LEU A 6 2.77 -9.84 7.17
N PRO A 7 2.48 -9.40 8.40
CA PRO A 7 2.37 -10.29 9.56
C PRO A 7 1.26 -11.32 9.40
N GLU A 8 1.38 -12.49 10.03
CA GLU A 8 0.40 -13.58 9.99
C GLU A 8 -1.02 -13.18 10.44
N SER A 9 -1.13 -12.14 11.29
CA SER A 9 -2.44 -11.61 11.73
C SER A 9 -3.21 -10.88 10.63
N VAL A 10 -2.54 -10.49 9.55
CA VAL A 10 -3.15 -9.74 8.45
C VAL A 10 -3.68 -10.71 7.40
N VAL A 11 -4.95 -10.57 7.07
CA VAL A 11 -5.57 -11.29 5.96
C VAL A 11 -5.43 -10.45 4.69
N ALA A 12 -4.65 -10.94 3.74
CA ALA A 12 -4.55 -10.36 2.41
C ALA A 12 -5.34 -11.19 1.39
N VAL A 13 -5.98 -10.51 0.46
CA VAL A 13 -6.63 -11.11 -0.71
C VAL A 13 -6.14 -10.35 -1.94
N GLU A 14 -5.67 -11.10 -2.91
CA GLU A 14 -5.09 -10.60 -4.16
C GLU A 14 -5.91 -11.13 -5.34
N ALA A 15 -6.07 -10.34 -6.38
CA ALA A 15 -6.73 -10.71 -7.63
C ALA A 15 -5.86 -10.31 -8.82
N LEU A 16 -5.41 -11.28 -9.59
CA LEU A 16 -4.78 -11.09 -10.89
C LEU A 16 -5.85 -10.89 -11.97
N ARG A 17 -5.44 -10.43 -13.16
CA ARG A 17 -6.32 -10.00 -14.26
C ARG A 17 -7.48 -10.95 -14.58
N ASP A 18 -7.25 -12.25 -14.49
CA ASP A 18 -8.23 -13.29 -14.85
C ASP A 18 -8.97 -13.86 -13.64
N ASP A 19 -8.80 -13.26 -12.47
CA ASP A 19 -9.48 -13.69 -11.25
C ASP A 19 -10.96 -13.29 -11.31
N PRO A 20 -11.89 -14.17 -10.88
CA PRO A 20 -13.33 -13.88 -10.81
C PRO A 20 -13.69 -12.63 -9.99
N LEU A 21 -12.84 -12.20 -9.06
CA LEU A 21 -13.03 -10.98 -8.29
C LEU A 21 -13.10 -9.72 -9.15
N TRP A 22 -12.57 -9.75 -10.39
CA TRP A 22 -12.70 -8.64 -11.34
C TRP A 22 -14.13 -8.41 -11.85
N ASP A 23 -15.00 -9.38 -11.70
CA ASP A 23 -16.41 -9.30 -12.07
C ASP A 23 -17.34 -9.18 -10.86
N THR A 24 -16.79 -8.87 -9.69
CA THR A 24 -17.54 -8.67 -8.45
C THR A 24 -18.53 -7.52 -8.60
N PRO A 25 -19.81 -7.68 -8.25
CA PRO A 25 -20.77 -6.59 -8.28
C PRO A 25 -20.47 -5.56 -7.19
N LEU A 26 -20.71 -4.29 -7.51
CA LEU A 26 -20.68 -3.19 -6.54
C LEU A 26 -21.97 -3.12 -5.75
N HIS A 27 -21.88 -2.69 -4.50
CA HIS A 27 -23.06 -2.26 -3.74
C HIS A 27 -23.57 -0.89 -4.24
N PRO A 28 -24.87 -0.57 -4.03
CA PRO A 28 -25.41 0.72 -4.48
C PRO A 28 -24.60 1.95 -3.98
N GLU A 29 -24.10 1.88 -2.73
CA GLU A 29 -23.30 2.93 -2.11
C GLU A 29 -21.91 3.08 -2.78
N GLU A 30 -21.36 2.00 -3.30
CA GLU A 30 -20.09 1.98 -4.03
C GLU A 30 -20.27 2.45 -5.48
N GLU A 31 -21.41 2.10 -6.11
CA GLU A 31 -21.72 2.49 -7.50
C GLU A 31 -21.74 3.99 -7.70
N VAL A 32 -22.27 4.73 -6.74
CA VAL A 32 -22.32 6.21 -6.77
C VAL A 32 -20.92 6.81 -6.91
N LEU A 33 -19.91 6.20 -6.27
CA LEU A 33 -18.53 6.70 -6.28
C LEU A 33 -17.84 6.58 -7.66
N VAL A 34 -18.32 5.66 -8.49
CA VAL A 34 -17.74 5.40 -9.82
C VAL A 34 -18.73 5.62 -10.96
N ALA A 35 -19.87 6.28 -10.71
CA ALA A 35 -20.91 6.51 -11.69
C ALA A 35 -20.42 7.21 -12.97
N ARG A 36 -19.38 8.07 -12.85
CA ARG A 36 -18.76 8.81 -13.97
C ARG A 36 -17.42 8.24 -14.39
N ALA A 37 -16.98 7.14 -13.80
CA ALA A 37 -15.68 6.53 -14.13
C ALA A 37 -15.77 5.75 -15.45
N VAL A 38 -14.66 5.74 -16.20
CA VAL A 38 -14.51 4.88 -17.38
C VAL A 38 -14.57 3.40 -16.97
N ALA A 39 -14.95 2.53 -17.93
CA ALA A 39 -15.17 1.11 -17.67
C ALA A 39 -13.96 0.43 -16.98
N LYS A 40 -12.73 0.71 -17.41
CA LYS A 40 -11.51 0.18 -16.78
C LYS A 40 -11.47 0.56 -15.30
N ARG A 41 -11.64 1.83 -14.95
CA ARG A 41 -11.59 2.32 -13.57
C ARG A 41 -12.70 1.73 -12.71
N ARG A 42 -13.92 1.58 -13.28
CA ARG A 42 -15.05 0.95 -12.59
C ARG A 42 -14.75 -0.52 -12.26
N ARG A 43 -14.13 -1.24 -13.20
CA ARG A 43 -13.76 -2.65 -13.01
C ARG A 43 -12.67 -2.82 -11.95
N GLU A 44 -11.61 -2.00 -11.98
CA GLU A 44 -10.56 -1.98 -10.95
C GLU A 44 -11.14 -1.67 -9.56
N PHE A 45 -12.03 -0.67 -9.50
CA PHE A 45 -12.71 -0.28 -8.27
C PHE A 45 -13.57 -1.41 -7.69
N ALA A 46 -14.27 -2.17 -8.54
CA ALA A 46 -15.08 -3.33 -8.14
C ALA A 46 -14.19 -4.47 -7.65
N ALA A 47 -13.14 -4.81 -8.38
CA ALA A 47 -12.21 -5.89 -8.06
C ALA A 47 -11.55 -5.69 -6.68
N VAL A 48 -11.04 -4.50 -6.41
CA VAL A 48 -10.38 -4.24 -5.11
C VAL A 48 -11.36 -4.30 -3.94
N ARG A 49 -12.64 -3.99 -4.16
CA ARG A 49 -13.69 -4.14 -3.15
C ARG A 49 -14.12 -5.59 -2.99
N GLY A 50 -14.09 -6.36 -4.06
CA GLY A 50 -14.21 -7.81 -4.00
C GLY A 50 -13.13 -8.44 -3.12
N CYS A 51 -11.87 -8.04 -3.30
CA CYS A 51 -10.76 -8.45 -2.43
C CYS A 51 -11.03 -8.08 -0.96
N ALA A 52 -11.49 -6.84 -0.70
CA ALA A 52 -11.77 -6.39 0.67
C ALA A 52 -12.90 -7.18 1.33
N ARG A 53 -13.98 -7.47 0.62
CA ARG A 53 -15.10 -8.30 1.14
C ARG A 53 -14.66 -9.74 1.41
N SER A 54 -13.87 -10.33 0.52
CA SER A 54 -13.27 -11.65 0.74
C SER A 54 -12.35 -11.69 1.94
N ALA A 55 -11.58 -10.61 2.18
CA ALA A 55 -10.75 -10.49 3.37
C ALA A 55 -11.60 -10.36 4.65
N MET A 56 -12.73 -9.63 4.61
CA MET A 56 -13.69 -9.58 5.72
C MET A 56 -14.23 -10.98 6.05
N GLU A 57 -14.65 -11.76 5.06
CA GLU A 57 -15.15 -13.13 5.24
C GLU A 57 -14.11 -14.02 5.91
N LYS A 58 -12.86 -13.97 5.43
CA LYS A 58 -11.75 -14.74 6.04
C LYS A 58 -11.46 -14.32 7.49
N LEU A 59 -11.73 -13.05 7.86
CA LEU A 59 -11.65 -12.57 9.25
C LEU A 59 -12.88 -12.93 10.09
N GLY A 60 -13.89 -13.60 9.50
CA GLY A 60 -15.16 -13.91 10.17
C GLY A 60 -16.06 -12.69 10.37
N ILE A 61 -15.93 -11.68 9.51
CA ILE A 61 -16.70 -10.44 9.54
C ILE A 61 -17.69 -10.47 8.37
N PRO A 62 -18.97 -10.15 8.56
CA PRO A 62 -19.91 -10.03 7.46
C PRO A 62 -19.43 -9.00 6.41
N PRO A 63 -19.41 -9.38 5.12
CA PRO A 63 -19.04 -8.46 4.04
C PRO A 63 -19.92 -7.22 4.05
N ARG A 64 -19.32 -6.06 3.85
CA ARG A 64 -20.01 -4.76 3.80
C ARG A 64 -19.46 -3.92 2.65
N PRO A 65 -20.24 -2.93 2.17
CA PRO A 65 -19.73 -1.92 1.25
C PRO A 65 -18.50 -1.21 1.82
N VAL A 66 -17.50 -0.99 0.97
CA VAL A 66 -16.31 -0.19 1.31
C VAL A 66 -16.39 1.13 0.58
N VAL A 67 -16.98 2.12 1.26
CA VAL A 67 -17.09 3.47 0.70
C VAL A 67 -15.81 4.26 0.91
N SER A 68 -15.61 5.28 0.08
CA SER A 68 -14.47 6.20 0.22
C SER A 68 -14.85 7.36 1.13
N GLY A 69 -14.05 7.61 2.12
CA GLY A 69 -14.12 8.78 2.99
C GLY A 69 -13.27 9.94 2.46
N GLU A 70 -12.75 10.72 3.39
CA GLU A 70 -11.87 11.85 3.09
C GLU A 70 -10.65 11.40 2.27
N ARG A 71 -10.31 12.16 1.23
CA ARG A 71 -9.19 11.89 0.31
C ARG A 71 -9.19 10.49 -0.31
N GLY A 72 -10.38 9.87 -0.41
CA GLY A 72 -10.51 8.54 -1.00
C GLY A 72 -10.12 7.38 -0.07
N ALA A 73 -9.79 7.66 1.19
CA ALA A 73 -9.46 6.62 2.16
C ALA A 73 -10.66 5.66 2.37
N PRO A 74 -10.43 4.34 2.39
CA PRO A 74 -11.50 3.39 2.62
C PRO A 74 -12.05 3.48 4.05
N GLN A 75 -13.36 3.40 4.19
CA GLN A 75 -14.03 3.32 5.48
C GLN A 75 -14.25 1.86 5.86
N TRP A 76 -13.51 1.39 6.84
CA TRP A 76 -13.59 0.02 7.34
C TRP A 76 -14.67 -0.16 8.41
N PRO A 77 -15.18 -1.39 8.61
CA PRO A 77 -16.00 -1.71 9.78
C PRO A 77 -15.28 -1.38 11.09
N ALA A 78 -16.05 -1.05 12.12
CA ALA A 78 -15.48 -0.79 13.45
C ALA A 78 -14.60 -1.97 13.93
N GLY A 79 -13.44 -1.67 14.48
CA GLY A 79 -12.47 -2.66 14.94
C GLY A 79 -11.62 -3.31 13.84
N ILE A 80 -11.69 -2.81 12.62
CA ILE A 80 -10.87 -3.25 11.48
C ILE A 80 -9.97 -2.13 11.01
N VAL A 81 -8.74 -2.50 10.72
CA VAL A 81 -7.72 -1.70 10.04
C VAL A 81 -7.45 -2.34 8.69
N GLY A 82 -7.21 -1.55 7.67
CA GLY A 82 -6.97 -2.10 6.35
C GLY A 82 -6.41 -1.11 5.34
N SER A 83 -5.96 -1.65 4.23
CA SER A 83 -5.46 -0.89 3.08
C SER A 83 -5.79 -1.62 1.79
N MET A 84 -5.93 -0.88 0.71
CA MET A 84 -6.20 -1.40 -0.63
C MET A 84 -5.25 -0.79 -1.64
N THR A 85 -4.95 -1.57 -2.68
CA THR A 85 -4.19 -1.11 -3.83
C THR A 85 -4.67 -1.75 -5.12
N HIS A 86 -4.38 -1.11 -6.23
CA HIS A 86 -4.61 -1.66 -7.56
C HIS A 86 -3.64 -1.02 -8.57
N CYS A 87 -3.20 -1.82 -9.50
CA CYS A 87 -2.53 -1.36 -10.71
C CYS A 87 -3.03 -2.17 -11.91
N ASP A 88 -2.43 -1.99 -13.08
CA ASP A 88 -2.91 -2.70 -14.28
C ASP A 88 -2.80 -4.22 -14.10
N GLY A 89 -3.96 -4.89 -14.10
CA GLY A 89 -4.05 -6.34 -13.97
C GLY A 89 -3.84 -6.92 -12.57
N TYR A 90 -3.79 -6.07 -11.53
CA TYR A 90 -3.63 -6.51 -10.15
C TYR A 90 -4.45 -5.66 -9.18
N CYS A 91 -5.10 -6.31 -8.25
CA CYS A 91 -5.80 -5.67 -7.12
C CYS A 91 -5.47 -6.42 -5.83
N ALA A 92 -5.40 -5.72 -4.72
CA ALA A 92 -5.25 -6.34 -3.41
C ALA A 92 -5.93 -5.54 -2.30
N ALA A 93 -6.39 -6.25 -1.28
CA ALA A 93 -6.83 -5.69 -0.02
C ALA A 93 -6.20 -6.46 1.14
N ALA A 94 -5.73 -5.76 2.15
CA ALA A 94 -5.19 -6.32 3.38
C ALA A 94 -5.97 -5.77 4.57
N LEU A 95 -6.53 -6.66 5.39
CA LEU A 95 -7.33 -6.33 6.57
C LEU A 95 -6.80 -7.03 7.81
N VAL A 96 -6.95 -6.39 8.94
CA VAL A 96 -6.55 -6.92 10.25
C VAL A 96 -7.45 -6.37 11.34
N ARG A 97 -7.54 -7.05 12.47
CA ARG A 97 -8.23 -6.51 13.65
C ARG A 97 -7.43 -5.35 14.23
N ALA A 98 -8.13 -4.30 14.65
CA ALA A 98 -7.51 -3.13 15.28
C ALA A 98 -6.85 -3.46 16.64
N THR A 99 -7.06 -4.65 17.19
CA THR A 99 -6.33 -5.18 18.35
C THR A 99 -4.92 -5.64 18.03
N ASP A 100 -4.64 -5.96 16.76
CA ASP A 100 -3.39 -6.58 16.34
C ASP A 100 -2.44 -5.55 15.71
N LEU A 101 -2.99 -4.59 14.96
CA LEU A 101 -2.23 -3.48 14.38
C LEU A 101 -2.98 -2.16 14.56
N VAL A 102 -2.21 -1.08 14.70
CA VAL A 102 -2.73 0.29 14.76
C VAL A 102 -3.05 0.83 13.37
N SER A 103 -2.20 0.54 12.40
CA SER A 103 -2.40 0.93 10.99
C SER A 103 -1.59 0.03 10.05
N LEU A 104 -1.99 0.01 8.79
CA LEU A 104 -1.21 -0.59 7.72
C LEU A 104 -1.44 0.15 6.40
N GLY A 105 -0.42 0.13 5.55
CA GLY A 105 -0.50 0.63 4.18
C GLY A 105 0.07 -0.40 3.21
N ILE A 106 -0.60 -0.64 2.11
CA ILE A 106 -0.11 -1.49 1.04
C ILE A 106 -0.15 -0.76 -0.29
N ASP A 107 0.81 -1.04 -1.15
CA ASP A 107 0.81 -0.54 -2.51
C ASP A 107 1.35 -1.57 -3.49
N ALA A 108 0.91 -1.47 -4.75
CA ALA A 108 1.37 -2.30 -5.84
C ALA A 108 1.44 -1.49 -7.13
N GLU A 109 2.54 -1.69 -7.87
CA GLU A 109 2.85 -1.00 -9.12
C GLU A 109 3.38 -2.01 -10.17
N PRO A 110 3.19 -1.75 -11.47
CA PRO A 110 3.90 -2.51 -12.49
C PRO A 110 5.42 -2.37 -12.33
N HIS A 111 6.17 -3.48 -12.40
CA HIS A 111 7.63 -3.47 -12.33
C HIS A 111 8.23 -2.93 -13.63
N GLY A 112 8.31 -1.63 -13.74
CA GLY A 112 8.84 -0.87 -14.86
C GLY A 112 9.31 0.52 -14.40
N PRO A 113 10.02 1.28 -15.22
CA PRO A 113 10.49 2.61 -14.85
C PRO A 113 9.31 3.53 -14.56
N LEU A 114 9.51 4.52 -13.71
CA LEU A 114 8.56 5.62 -13.58
C LEU A 114 8.49 6.42 -14.88
N PRO A 115 7.34 7.05 -15.20
CA PRO A 115 7.25 7.98 -16.31
C PRO A 115 8.27 9.13 -16.14
N ASP A 116 8.78 9.61 -17.27
CA ASP A 116 9.73 10.73 -17.28
C ASP A 116 9.16 11.95 -16.54
N GLY A 117 10.01 12.57 -15.72
CA GLY A 117 9.66 13.76 -14.96
C GLY A 117 8.94 13.52 -13.63
N VAL A 118 8.51 12.28 -13.31
CA VAL A 118 7.85 11.96 -12.04
C VAL A 118 8.86 11.98 -10.88
N GLY A 119 10.04 11.38 -11.05
CA GLY A 119 11.05 11.27 -10.00
C GLY A 119 11.38 12.57 -9.28
N PRO A 120 11.67 13.69 -10.00
CA PRO A 120 12.00 14.98 -9.37
C PRO A 120 10.91 15.57 -8.47
N SER A 121 9.64 15.18 -8.66
CA SER A 121 8.52 15.64 -7.81
C SER A 121 8.23 14.70 -6.63
N VAL A 122 8.83 13.51 -6.62
CA VAL A 122 8.57 12.46 -5.62
C VAL A 122 9.75 12.23 -4.71
N PHE A 123 10.99 12.29 -5.25
CA PHE A 123 12.18 11.87 -4.53
C PHE A 123 12.97 13.04 -3.95
N LEU A 124 13.43 12.86 -2.73
CA LEU A 124 14.42 13.72 -2.13
C LEU A 124 15.78 13.57 -2.83
N PRO A 125 16.65 14.60 -2.84
CA PRO A 125 17.99 14.48 -3.40
C PRO A 125 18.81 13.32 -2.79
N ALA A 126 18.67 13.08 -1.48
CA ALA A 126 19.32 11.97 -0.80
C ALA A 126 18.80 10.62 -1.26
N GLU A 127 17.50 10.50 -1.49
CA GLU A 127 16.87 9.28 -2.05
C GLU A 127 17.36 9.01 -3.46
N THR A 128 17.39 10.03 -4.34
CA THR A 128 17.92 9.91 -5.70
C THR A 128 19.36 9.38 -5.71
N ALA A 129 20.22 9.90 -4.82
CA ALA A 129 21.61 9.42 -4.71
C ALA A 129 21.69 7.95 -4.23
N ARG A 130 20.76 7.51 -3.36
CA ARG A 130 20.67 6.10 -2.94
C ARG A 130 20.16 5.20 -4.07
N LEU A 131 19.15 5.64 -4.82
CA LEU A 131 18.61 4.89 -5.97
C LEU A 131 19.67 4.67 -7.05
N THR A 132 20.49 5.68 -7.35
CA THR A 132 21.59 5.54 -8.32
C THR A 132 22.55 4.42 -7.91
N ARG A 133 22.97 4.39 -6.65
CA ARG A 133 23.84 3.32 -6.14
C ARG A 133 23.21 1.92 -6.19
N LEU A 134 21.91 1.84 -5.89
CA LEU A 134 21.16 0.57 -5.97
C LEU A 134 21.04 0.10 -7.42
N ALA A 135 20.80 1.00 -8.37
CA ALA A 135 20.70 0.71 -9.79
C ALA A 135 22.05 0.23 -10.37
N GLU A 136 23.19 0.79 -9.93
CA GLU A 136 24.51 0.30 -10.29
C GLU A 136 24.77 -1.15 -9.82
N GLN A 137 24.27 -1.52 -8.64
CA GLN A 137 24.42 -2.86 -8.06
C GLN A 137 23.46 -3.88 -8.67
N ARG A 138 22.23 -3.47 -8.96
CA ARG A 138 21.15 -4.34 -9.46
C ARG A 138 20.33 -3.62 -10.54
N PRO A 139 20.86 -3.51 -11.77
CA PRO A 139 20.26 -2.71 -12.85
C PRO A 139 18.93 -3.26 -13.38
N ALA A 140 18.63 -4.54 -13.12
CA ALA A 140 17.35 -5.15 -13.52
C ALA A 140 16.17 -4.76 -12.61
N VAL A 141 16.42 -4.07 -11.49
CA VAL A 141 15.39 -3.67 -10.54
C VAL A 141 15.04 -2.20 -10.76
N HIS A 142 13.79 -1.91 -10.93
CA HIS A 142 13.28 -0.53 -11.04
C HIS A 142 13.10 0.09 -9.64
N TRP A 143 14.21 0.55 -9.07
CA TRP A 143 14.29 1.10 -7.72
C TRP A 143 13.45 2.36 -7.53
N ASP A 144 13.33 3.16 -8.57
CA ASP A 144 12.47 4.33 -8.64
C ASP A 144 11.00 3.96 -8.41
N ARG A 145 10.54 2.86 -9.04
CA ARG A 145 9.18 2.36 -8.87
C ARG A 145 8.95 1.80 -7.45
N ILE A 146 9.94 1.10 -6.89
CA ILE A 146 9.86 0.59 -5.51
C ILE A 146 9.77 1.75 -4.53
N LEU A 147 10.57 2.80 -4.71
CA LEU A 147 10.52 3.96 -3.82
C LEU A 147 9.20 4.72 -3.93
N PHE A 148 8.66 4.89 -5.14
CA PHE A 148 7.34 5.49 -5.33
C PHE A 148 6.25 4.69 -4.58
N SER A 149 6.20 3.38 -4.82
CA SER A 149 5.24 2.49 -4.14
C SER A 149 5.42 2.51 -2.61
N ALA A 150 6.67 2.58 -2.11
CA ALA A 150 6.96 2.71 -0.69
C ALA A 150 6.38 4.00 -0.09
N LYS A 151 6.50 5.13 -0.79
CA LYS A 151 5.91 6.41 -0.36
C LYS A 151 4.38 6.35 -0.31
N GLU A 152 3.74 5.68 -1.28
CA GLU A 152 2.30 5.44 -1.28
C GLU A 152 1.87 4.55 -0.09
N SER A 153 2.63 3.49 0.22
CA SER A 153 2.36 2.64 1.40
C SER A 153 2.53 3.40 2.72
N VAL A 154 3.54 4.27 2.82
CA VAL A 154 3.74 5.16 3.97
C VAL A 154 2.55 6.09 4.14
N TYR A 155 2.11 6.76 3.06
CA TYR A 155 0.93 7.63 3.10
C TYR A 155 -0.34 6.88 3.53
N LYS A 156 -0.57 5.69 3.00
CA LYS A 156 -1.75 4.86 3.33
C LYS A 156 -1.74 4.37 4.78
N ALA A 157 -0.57 4.18 5.38
CA ALA A 157 -0.44 3.88 6.82
C ALA A 157 -0.55 5.13 7.70
N TRP A 158 -0.09 6.28 7.22
CA TRP A 158 -0.10 7.56 7.92
C TRP A 158 -1.49 8.19 8.00
N PHE A 159 -2.22 8.22 6.87
CA PHE A 159 -3.46 8.99 6.76
C PHE A 159 -4.54 8.58 7.76
N PRO A 160 -4.81 7.27 8.02
CA PRO A 160 -5.80 6.85 9.00
C PRO A 160 -5.54 7.33 10.43
N LEU A 161 -4.27 7.62 10.77
CA LEU A 161 -3.87 8.03 12.12
C LEU A 161 -3.89 9.55 12.31
N THR A 162 -3.71 10.30 11.23
CA THR A 162 -3.47 11.75 11.30
C THR A 162 -4.57 12.58 10.67
N HIS A 163 -5.28 12.01 9.70
CA HIS A 163 -6.19 12.73 8.78
C HIS A 163 -5.51 13.93 8.08
N LYS A 164 -4.18 13.89 7.95
CA LYS A 164 -3.37 14.94 7.33
C LYS A 164 -2.74 14.44 6.03
N TRP A 165 -2.57 15.34 5.10
CA TRP A 165 -1.71 15.09 3.95
C TRP A 165 -0.28 14.86 4.42
N LEU A 166 0.41 13.94 3.78
CA LEU A 166 1.85 13.76 3.88
C LEU A 166 2.40 13.93 2.45
N ASP A 167 3.19 14.98 2.26
CA ASP A 167 3.85 15.21 0.98
C ASP A 167 5.00 14.22 0.79
N PHE A 168 5.33 13.91 -0.47
CA PHE A 168 6.46 13.04 -0.77
C PHE A 168 7.79 13.53 -0.21
N SER A 169 7.94 14.84 -0.05
CA SER A 169 9.12 15.47 0.56
C SER A 169 9.16 15.38 2.08
N GLU A 170 8.10 14.93 2.73
CA GLU A 170 7.97 14.87 4.19
C GLU A 170 8.32 13.49 4.79
N ALA A 171 8.78 12.56 3.96
CA ALA A 171 9.30 11.25 4.40
C ALA A 171 10.57 10.91 3.62
N ASP A 172 11.66 10.59 4.31
CA ASP A 172 12.91 10.07 3.73
C ASP A 172 12.94 8.56 3.84
N ILE A 173 12.90 7.86 2.70
CA ILE A 173 12.81 6.41 2.67
C ILE A 173 14.13 5.79 2.23
N THR A 174 14.62 4.84 3.02
CA THR A 174 15.76 3.99 2.68
C THR A 174 15.27 2.58 2.33
N LEU A 175 15.61 2.13 1.13
CA LEU A 175 15.37 0.76 0.68
C LEU A 175 16.59 -0.11 1.02
N CYS A 176 16.36 -1.21 1.72
CA CYS A 176 17.38 -2.17 2.12
C CYS A 176 17.13 -3.50 1.40
N PRO A 177 17.89 -3.81 0.33
CA PRO A 177 17.78 -5.08 -0.36
C PRO A 177 18.17 -6.26 0.52
N SER A 178 17.55 -7.42 0.30
CA SER A 178 17.94 -8.66 0.96
C SER A 178 19.39 -9.05 0.63
N PRO A 179 20.17 -9.49 1.62
CA PRO A 179 21.57 -9.90 1.41
C PRO A 179 21.74 -11.13 0.50
N ASP A 180 20.72 -11.96 0.38
CA ASP A 180 20.72 -13.17 -0.46
C ASP A 180 20.64 -12.89 -1.97
N GLY A 181 20.46 -11.60 -2.34
CA GLY A 181 20.32 -11.19 -3.75
C GLY A 181 18.92 -11.32 -4.32
N ALA A 182 17.97 -11.87 -3.56
CA ALA A 182 16.58 -11.99 -4.00
C ALA A 182 15.91 -10.60 -4.19
N PRO A 183 14.92 -10.48 -5.08
CA PRO A 183 14.28 -9.20 -5.39
C PRO A 183 13.23 -8.80 -4.34
N HIS A 184 13.63 -8.79 -3.09
CA HIS A 184 12.86 -8.31 -1.94
C HIS A 184 13.77 -7.66 -0.90
N GLY A 185 13.17 -7.01 0.10
CA GLY A 185 13.90 -6.38 1.19
C GLY A 185 12.98 -5.62 2.14
N THR A 186 13.59 -4.78 2.95
CA THR A 186 12.90 -3.90 3.89
C THR A 186 12.95 -2.44 3.41
N LEU A 187 12.08 -1.64 3.94
CA LEU A 187 12.10 -0.19 3.80
C LEU A 187 12.01 0.46 5.18
N HIS A 188 12.68 1.59 5.31
CA HIS A 188 12.71 2.40 6.53
C HIS A 188 12.38 3.83 6.16
N ALA A 189 11.27 4.35 6.64
CA ALA A 189 10.76 5.67 6.34
C ALA A 189 10.90 6.58 7.56
N GLU A 190 11.83 7.53 7.53
CA GLU A 190 11.95 8.58 8.50
C GLU A 190 11.00 9.73 8.15
N LEU A 191 10.10 10.09 9.06
CA LEU A 191 9.18 11.21 8.87
C LEU A 191 9.91 12.52 9.16
N LEU A 192 9.91 13.42 8.20
CA LEU A 192 10.53 14.75 8.32
C LEU A 192 9.58 15.80 8.93
N VAL A 193 8.38 15.37 9.27
CA VAL A 193 7.36 16.12 10.00
C VAL A 193 7.01 15.39 11.29
N PRO A 194 6.35 16.04 12.27
CA PRO A 194 5.94 15.36 13.49
C PRO A 194 5.01 14.18 13.21
N GLY A 195 5.47 12.97 13.50
CA GLY A 195 4.75 11.73 13.26
C GLY A 195 3.48 11.57 14.12
N PRO A 196 2.64 10.55 13.86
CA PRO A 196 1.43 10.29 14.63
C PRO A 196 1.74 9.91 16.08
N LEU A 197 0.78 10.18 16.98
CA LEU A 197 0.83 9.69 18.35
C LEU A 197 0.12 8.34 18.42
N VAL A 198 0.85 7.33 18.87
CA VAL A 198 0.33 5.97 19.09
C VAL A 198 0.67 5.55 20.51
N GLY A 199 -0.34 5.24 21.32
CA GLY A 199 -0.13 4.91 22.73
C GLY A 199 0.59 6.01 23.53
N GLY A 200 0.44 7.27 23.15
CA GLY A 200 1.14 8.40 23.77
C GLY A 200 2.57 8.65 23.27
N HIS A 201 3.10 7.78 22.44
CA HIS A 201 4.44 7.91 21.83
C HIS A 201 4.35 8.44 20.40
N ARG A 202 5.26 9.36 20.06
CA ARG A 202 5.36 9.89 18.71
C ARG A 202 6.17 8.92 17.83
N LEU A 203 5.55 8.42 16.76
CA LEU A 203 6.24 7.60 15.78
C LEU A 203 6.95 8.51 14.78
N GLN A 204 8.27 8.45 14.75
CA GLN A 204 9.07 9.22 13.80
C GLN A 204 9.59 8.35 12.65
N VAL A 205 9.44 7.05 12.79
CA VAL A 205 9.89 6.05 11.82
C VAL A 205 8.76 5.07 11.54
N LEU A 206 8.60 4.71 10.28
CA LEU A 206 7.70 3.66 9.82
C LEU A 206 8.51 2.62 9.04
N ASP A 207 8.40 1.37 9.47
CA ASP A 207 9.08 0.25 8.82
C ASP A 207 8.13 -0.53 7.92
N GLY A 208 8.71 -1.14 6.88
CA GLY A 208 7.97 -1.93 5.94
C GLY A 208 8.82 -2.90 5.15
N ARG A 209 8.19 -3.53 4.16
CA ARG A 209 8.81 -4.50 3.27
C ARG A 209 8.45 -4.21 1.82
N TRP A 210 9.29 -4.69 0.91
CA TRP A 210 9.05 -4.63 -0.52
C TRP A 210 9.45 -5.93 -1.21
N ALA A 211 8.81 -6.21 -2.34
CA ALA A 211 9.20 -7.25 -3.28
C ALA A 211 8.96 -6.79 -4.71
N ALA A 212 9.81 -7.27 -5.63
CA ALA A 212 9.69 -7.03 -7.06
C ALA A 212 9.77 -8.36 -7.80
N ARG A 213 8.63 -8.92 -8.20
CA ARG A 213 8.52 -10.20 -8.91
C ARG A 213 7.23 -10.25 -9.74
N ASP A 214 7.13 -11.20 -10.66
CA ASP A 214 5.95 -11.43 -11.49
C ASP A 214 5.46 -10.16 -12.22
N ALA A 215 6.43 -9.34 -12.69
CA ALA A 215 6.20 -8.03 -13.31
C ALA A 215 5.51 -6.99 -12.41
N LEU A 216 5.50 -7.19 -11.11
CA LEU A 216 4.93 -6.29 -10.11
C LEU A 216 5.97 -5.88 -9.06
N VAL A 217 5.81 -4.67 -8.55
CA VAL A 217 6.37 -4.19 -7.29
C VAL A 217 5.27 -4.18 -6.27
N THR A 218 5.53 -4.68 -5.08
CA THR A 218 4.62 -4.58 -3.92
C THR A 218 5.37 -4.04 -2.72
N THR A 219 4.72 -3.15 -1.98
CA THR A 219 5.26 -2.60 -0.75
C THR A 219 4.22 -2.63 0.36
N THR A 220 4.68 -2.76 1.58
CA THR A 220 3.84 -2.76 2.78
C THR A 220 4.50 -1.94 3.87
N VAL A 221 3.68 -1.25 4.67
CA VAL A 221 4.08 -0.59 5.91
C VAL A 221 3.11 -1.03 6.99
N VAL A 222 3.62 -1.44 8.14
CA VAL A 222 2.79 -1.86 9.28
C VAL A 222 3.14 -1.07 10.53
N ILE A 223 2.13 -0.67 11.29
CA ILE A 223 2.29 0.05 12.54
C ILE A 223 1.72 -0.82 13.66
N PRO A 224 2.58 -1.49 14.44
CA PRO A 224 2.17 -2.30 15.58
C PRO A 224 1.71 -1.43 16.74
N HIS A 225 1.01 -2.04 17.70
CA HIS A 225 0.80 -1.41 19.00
C HIS A 225 2.13 -1.23 19.72
N PRO A 226 2.29 -0.15 20.49
CA PRO A 226 3.45 0.00 21.37
C PRO A 226 3.51 -1.17 22.36
N ALA A 227 4.75 -1.63 22.64
CA ALA A 227 5.00 -2.65 23.64
C ALA A 227 4.73 -2.14 25.06
#